data_d75ff79244a81ec0ac208c42c5170c95
#
_entry.id   d75ff79244a81ec0ac208c42c5170c95
#
_cell.length_a   1.000
_cell.length_b   1.000
_cell.length_c   1.000
_cell.angle_alpha   90.00
_cell.angle_beta   90.00
_cell.angle_gamma   90.00
#
_symmetry.space_group_name_H-M   'P 1'
#
loop_
_entity.id
_entity.type
_entity.pdbx_description
1 polymer ?
#
loop_
_entity_poly.entity_id
_entity_poly.type
_entity_poly.pdbx_seq_one_letter_code
_entity_poly.pdbx_strand_id
1 'polypeptide(L)'
;MHHFTSTYEDYYSHGMREYPLGMRVLYSVVLAILYAFSKLMWRWDFEDADKLFDPNNERGTVIICNHTSMAEVIAIVTHIWAKGHRVRPIFKSEFNKTKIVQWAFSCVGGIPVARGTADLKSLRYAQHALQRGEDVLIFPEGTRIRTDDQPVVIHGGFAIIASMGKTTISPMAVCGFRDLTPKGSKFTKPLKCWMKAGEMLSFDDAPNGLKRKEKSEWVEGEAVKRMYSLRDELQAKHPGRK
;
A
#
# COMPACT_ATOMS: atom_id res chain seq x y z
N MET A 1 -9.88 28.90 -1.70
CA MET A 1 -9.12 28.02 -0.80
C MET A 1 -10.10 27.33 0.11
N HIS A 2 -10.23 26.03 0.04
CA HIS A 2 -11.07 25.27 0.96
C HIS A 2 -10.35 25.21 2.32
N HIS A 3 -10.95 25.73 3.37
CA HIS A 3 -10.36 25.69 4.70
C HIS A 3 -10.46 24.26 5.25
N PHE A 4 -9.36 23.74 5.81
CA PHE A 4 -9.32 22.44 6.49
C PHE A 4 -10.17 22.51 7.77
N THR A 5 -11.29 21.78 7.78
CA THR A 5 -12.26 21.78 8.89
C THR A 5 -12.13 20.58 9.82
N SER A 6 -11.11 19.72 9.60
CA SER A 6 -10.85 18.47 10.35
C SER A 6 -11.96 17.43 10.24
N THR A 7 -12.74 17.50 9.18
CA THR A 7 -13.67 16.41 8.83
C THR A 7 -12.92 15.24 8.18
N TYR A 8 -13.51 14.04 8.17
CA TYR A 8 -12.90 12.90 7.45
C TYR A 8 -12.73 13.19 5.96
N GLU A 9 -13.64 13.96 5.36
CA GLU A 9 -13.56 14.38 3.97
C GLU A 9 -12.34 15.25 3.70
N ASP A 10 -11.97 16.13 4.63
CA ASP A 10 -10.78 16.97 4.51
C ASP A 10 -9.51 16.12 4.48
N TYR A 11 -9.42 15.08 5.32
CA TYR A 11 -8.26 14.16 5.31
C TYR A 11 -8.12 13.39 4.00
N TYR A 12 -9.22 13.08 3.33
CA TYR A 12 -9.18 12.36 2.05
C TYR A 12 -8.90 13.28 0.86
N SER A 13 -9.45 14.50 0.88
CA SER A 13 -9.40 15.44 -0.23
C SER A 13 -8.14 16.31 -0.26
N HIS A 14 -7.53 16.58 0.90
CA HIS A 14 -6.32 17.39 1.00
C HIS A 14 -5.04 16.53 1.01
N GLY A 15 -3.92 17.14 0.60
CA GLY A 15 -2.59 16.54 0.71
C GLY A 15 -2.18 16.39 2.18
N MET A 16 -1.48 15.30 2.50
CA MET A 16 -1.01 15.06 3.87
C MET A 16 -0.04 16.14 4.38
N ARG A 17 0.60 16.88 3.47
CA ARG A 17 1.44 18.05 3.78
C ARG A 17 0.63 19.29 4.15
N GLU A 18 -0.65 19.32 3.77
CA GLU A 18 -1.59 20.42 4.04
C GLU A 18 -2.36 20.25 5.36
N TYR A 19 -2.22 19.10 6.01
CA TYR A 19 -2.83 18.85 7.32
C TYR A 19 -2.36 19.87 8.36
N PRO A 20 -3.19 20.22 9.35
CA PRO A 20 -2.81 21.11 10.44
C PRO A 20 -1.49 20.68 11.09
N LEU A 21 -0.65 21.64 11.48
CA LEU A 21 0.69 21.35 12.01
C LEU A 21 0.67 20.33 13.15
N GLY A 22 -0.27 20.46 14.08
CA GLY A 22 -0.42 19.51 15.20
C GLY A 22 -0.66 18.06 14.71
N MET A 23 -1.47 17.88 13.66
CA MET A 23 -1.72 16.57 13.06
C MET A 23 -0.49 16.02 12.35
N ARG A 24 0.26 16.87 11.65
CA ARG A 24 1.50 16.47 10.98
C ARG A 24 2.58 16.03 11.98
N VAL A 25 2.68 16.75 13.10
CA VAL A 25 3.59 16.39 14.21
C VAL A 25 3.14 15.07 14.84
N LEU A 26 1.87 14.94 15.21
CA LEU A 26 1.31 13.71 15.78
C LEU A 26 1.55 12.51 14.84
N TYR A 27 1.22 12.65 13.57
CA TYR A 27 1.48 11.64 12.53
C TYR A 27 2.96 11.22 12.52
N SER A 28 3.88 12.19 12.50
CA SER A 28 5.32 11.91 12.44
C SER A 28 5.82 11.21 13.71
N VAL A 29 5.36 11.62 14.88
CA VAL A 29 5.72 11.00 16.17
C VAL A 29 5.20 9.55 16.21
N VAL A 30 3.93 9.34 15.86
CA VAL A 30 3.34 8.00 15.85
C VAL A 30 4.08 7.07 14.87
N LEU A 31 4.39 7.54 13.66
CA LEU A 31 5.12 6.72 12.70
C LEU A 31 6.57 6.47 13.12
N ALA A 32 7.24 7.41 13.78
CA ALA A 32 8.58 7.19 14.32
C ALA A 32 8.59 6.08 15.39
N ILE A 33 7.60 6.12 16.31
CA ILE A 33 7.44 5.09 17.35
C ILE A 33 7.14 3.74 16.70
N LEU A 34 6.20 3.69 15.75
CA LEU A 34 5.83 2.46 15.04
C LEU A 34 6.99 1.90 14.20
N TYR A 35 7.80 2.77 13.58
CA TYR A 35 9.00 2.37 12.85
C TYR A 35 10.01 1.69 13.79
N ALA A 36 10.36 2.35 14.90
CA ALA A 36 11.30 1.81 15.88
C ALA A 36 10.77 0.49 16.47
N PHE A 37 9.50 0.43 16.85
CA PHE A 37 8.85 -0.78 17.35
C PHE A 37 8.89 -1.91 16.32
N SER A 38 8.49 -1.65 15.08
CA SER A 38 8.44 -2.67 14.02
C SER A 38 9.83 -3.18 13.66
N LYS A 39 10.84 -2.31 13.64
CA LYS A 39 12.25 -2.69 13.43
C LYS A 39 12.77 -3.56 14.55
N LEU A 40 12.47 -3.23 15.80
CA LEU A 40 12.91 -4.01 16.96
C LEU A 40 12.22 -5.37 17.02
N MET A 41 10.91 -5.40 16.87
CA MET A 41 10.10 -6.60 17.03
C MET A 41 10.21 -7.57 15.85
N TRP A 42 10.16 -7.05 14.63
CA TRP A 42 10.10 -7.89 13.44
C TRP A 42 11.40 -7.87 12.63
N ARG A 43 12.38 -7.07 13.01
CA ARG A 43 13.74 -7.01 12.43
C ARG A 43 13.75 -7.13 10.91
N TRP A 44 12.76 -6.51 10.25
CA TRP A 44 12.56 -6.66 8.83
C TRP A 44 13.69 -6.03 8.01
N ASP A 45 14.06 -6.70 6.95
CA ASP A 45 14.95 -6.19 5.90
C ASP A 45 14.12 -5.82 4.67
N PHE A 46 14.57 -4.82 3.92
CA PHE A 46 13.92 -4.38 2.70
C PHE A 46 14.94 -4.35 1.57
N GLU A 47 14.88 -5.35 0.68
CA GLU A 47 15.71 -5.45 -0.52
C GLU A 47 15.17 -4.51 -1.61
N ASP A 48 16.07 -3.85 -2.35
CA ASP A 48 15.74 -2.99 -3.50
C ASP A 48 14.71 -1.89 -3.19
N ALA A 49 14.70 -1.36 -1.97
CA ALA A 49 13.69 -0.40 -1.50
C ALA A 49 13.63 0.88 -2.34
N ASP A 50 14.73 1.25 -3.00
CA ASP A 50 14.77 2.44 -3.86
C ASP A 50 13.92 2.28 -5.13
N LYS A 51 13.62 1.05 -5.56
CA LYS A 51 12.71 0.75 -6.67
C LYS A 51 11.23 1.01 -6.35
N LEU A 52 10.89 1.40 -5.12
CA LEU A 52 9.52 1.82 -4.78
C LEU A 52 9.14 3.15 -5.39
N PHE A 53 10.10 4.01 -5.66
CA PHE A 53 9.86 5.42 -6.01
C PHE A 53 10.45 5.73 -7.37
N ASP A 54 9.68 6.41 -8.22
CA ASP A 54 10.18 6.87 -9.51
C ASP A 54 10.89 8.22 -9.34
N PRO A 55 12.22 8.28 -9.44
CA PRO A 55 12.97 9.51 -9.24
C PRO A 55 12.73 10.55 -10.36
N ASN A 56 12.17 10.11 -11.48
CA ASN A 56 11.92 10.96 -12.64
C ASN A 56 10.48 11.48 -12.71
N ASN A 57 9.65 11.14 -11.73
CA ASN A 57 8.24 11.49 -11.71
C ASN A 57 7.89 12.28 -10.44
N GLU A 58 7.40 13.49 -10.60
CA GLU A 58 6.90 14.31 -9.47
C GLU A 58 5.60 13.75 -8.86
N ARG A 59 4.95 12.82 -9.54
CA ARG A 59 3.74 12.15 -9.06
C ARG A 59 4.09 11.00 -8.13
N GLY A 60 3.17 10.68 -7.24
CA GLY A 60 3.29 9.48 -6.43
C GLY A 60 3.14 8.19 -7.26
N THR A 61 3.58 7.09 -6.71
CA THR A 61 3.58 5.76 -7.32
C THR A 61 2.46 4.90 -6.73
N VAL A 62 1.86 4.04 -7.55
CA VAL A 62 0.96 2.99 -7.06
C VAL A 62 1.78 1.79 -6.64
N ILE A 63 1.87 1.56 -5.34
CA ILE A 63 2.60 0.42 -4.76
C ILE A 63 1.63 -0.73 -4.55
N ILE A 64 1.92 -1.89 -5.13
CA ILE A 64 1.14 -3.11 -4.89
C ILE A 64 1.95 -4.13 -4.11
N CYS A 65 1.30 -4.83 -3.17
CA CYS A 65 1.93 -5.82 -2.30
C CYS A 65 1.00 -6.99 -2.01
N ASN A 66 1.53 -8.19 -1.83
CA ASN A 66 0.77 -9.32 -1.28
C ASN A 66 0.41 -9.06 0.19
N HIS A 67 -0.73 -9.58 0.67
CA HIS A 67 -1.29 -9.25 1.98
C HIS A 67 -1.43 -10.46 2.88
N THR A 68 -0.67 -10.50 3.98
CA THR A 68 -0.66 -11.65 4.91
C THR A 68 -0.97 -11.26 6.36
N SER A 69 -0.63 -10.01 6.77
CA SER A 69 -0.76 -9.52 8.14
C SER A 69 -1.08 -8.02 8.17
N MET A 70 -1.46 -7.47 9.30
CA MET A 70 -1.48 -6.02 9.51
C MET A 70 -0.08 -5.46 9.82
N ALA A 71 0.85 -6.31 10.25
CA ALA A 71 2.20 -5.91 10.59
C ALA A 71 3.00 -5.42 9.37
N GLU A 72 2.79 -6.03 8.21
CA GLU A 72 3.44 -5.57 6.97
C GLU A 72 2.99 -4.18 6.56
N VAL A 73 1.70 -3.84 6.78
CA VAL A 73 1.20 -2.49 6.48
C VAL A 73 1.95 -1.46 7.32
N ILE A 74 2.16 -1.76 8.61
CA ILE A 74 2.92 -0.89 9.51
C ILE A 74 4.37 -0.77 9.03
N ALA A 75 5.03 -1.89 8.70
CA ALA A 75 6.42 -1.88 8.24
C ALA A 75 6.58 -1.08 6.94
N ILE A 76 5.70 -1.29 5.95
CA ILE A 76 5.73 -0.59 4.65
C ILE A 76 5.49 0.91 4.84
N VAL A 77 4.39 1.29 5.51
CA VAL A 77 4.02 2.71 5.69
C VAL A 77 5.10 3.47 6.45
N THR A 78 5.64 2.87 7.52
CA THR A 78 6.68 3.52 8.31
C THR A 78 8.01 3.60 7.57
N HIS A 79 8.34 2.61 6.74
CA HIS A 79 9.53 2.68 5.88
C HIS A 79 9.43 3.80 4.85
N ILE A 80 8.31 3.88 4.13
CA ILE A 80 8.06 4.93 3.13
C ILE A 80 8.12 6.32 3.78
N TRP A 81 7.52 6.46 4.97
CA TRP A 81 7.62 7.70 5.75
C TRP A 81 9.07 8.04 6.13
N ALA A 82 9.87 7.06 6.57
CA ALA A 82 11.27 7.26 6.92
C ALA A 82 12.15 7.68 5.73
N LYS A 83 11.73 7.34 4.51
CA LYS A 83 12.35 7.82 3.25
C LYS A 83 11.87 9.21 2.82
N GLY A 84 11.03 9.89 3.61
CA GLY A 84 10.52 11.24 3.34
C GLY A 84 9.27 11.29 2.46
N HIS A 85 8.79 10.14 2.01
CA HIS A 85 7.58 10.02 1.21
C HIS A 85 6.30 10.03 2.05
N ARG A 86 5.16 10.14 1.38
CA ARG A 86 3.83 10.02 1.99
C ARG A 86 3.05 8.97 1.23
N VAL A 87 2.53 7.99 1.94
CA VAL A 87 1.76 6.90 1.36
C VAL A 87 0.36 6.84 1.93
N ARG A 88 -0.61 6.59 1.07
CA ARG A 88 -2.02 6.42 1.40
C ARG A 88 -2.41 4.96 1.21
N PRO A 89 -2.51 4.17 2.28
CA PRO A 89 -3.02 2.82 2.17
C PRO A 89 -4.51 2.82 1.82
N ILE A 90 -4.90 1.98 0.85
CA ILE A 90 -6.30 1.73 0.57
C ILE A 90 -6.80 0.65 1.52
N PHE A 91 -7.96 0.89 2.16
CA PHE A 91 -8.55 -0.04 3.10
C PHE A 91 -10.07 -0.17 2.90
N LYS A 92 -10.63 -1.27 3.40
CA LYS A 92 -12.09 -1.50 3.32
C LYS A 92 -12.84 -0.50 4.18
N SER A 93 -13.86 0.17 3.62
CA SER A 93 -14.74 1.08 4.37
C SER A 93 -15.43 0.42 5.56
N GLU A 94 -15.63 -0.90 5.53
CA GLU A 94 -16.18 -1.69 6.63
C GLU A 94 -15.34 -1.65 7.91
N PHE A 95 -14.06 -1.28 7.84
CA PHE A 95 -13.23 -1.05 9.02
C PHE A 95 -13.57 0.25 9.76
N ASN A 96 -14.30 1.16 9.15
CA ASN A 96 -14.76 2.40 9.77
C ASN A 96 -15.92 2.18 10.78
N LYS A 97 -15.89 1.08 11.53
CA LYS A 97 -16.97 0.70 12.48
C LYS A 97 -17.11 1.65 13.66
N THR A 98 -16.04 2.31 14.05
CA THR A 98 -16.04 3.28 15.15
C THR A 98 -15.40 4.58 14.72
N LYS A 99 -15.84 5.70 15.33
CA LYS A 99 -15.27 7.03 15.06
C LYS A 99 -13.77 7.10 15.35
N ILE A 100 -13.29 6.35 16.35
CA ILE A 100 -11.87 6.31 16.72
C ILE A 100 -11.04 5.63 15.61
N VAL A 101 -11.50 4.49 15.12
CA VAL A 101 -10.82 3.76 14.03
C VAL A 101 -10.83 4.58 12.75
N GLN A 102 -11.97 5.18 12.40
CA GLN A 102 -12.08 6.06 11.24
C GLN A 102 -11.14 7.27 11.35
N TRP A 103 -11.08 7.90 12.52
CA TRP A 103 -10.16 9.00 12.79
C TRP A 103 -8.69 8.57 12.62
N ALA A 104 -8.30 7.45 13.23
CA ALA A 104 -6.94 6.93 13.13
C ALA A 104 -6.52 6.65 11.68
N PHE A 105 -7.39 5.98 10.88
CA PHE A 105 -7.10 5.74 9.46
C PHE A 105 -7.05 7.03 8.64
N SER A 106 -7.89 8.01 8.94
CA SER A 106 -7.88 9.31 8.26
C SER A 106 -6.57 10.06 8.54
N CYS A 107 -6.12 10.07 9.80
CA CYS A 107 -4.88 10.73 10.21
C CYS A 107 -3.64 10.16 9.51
N VAL A 108 -3.61 8.86 9.22
CA VAL A 108 -2.53 8.23 8.45
C VAL A 108 -2.75 8.30 6.92
N GLY A 109 -3.71 9.10 6.48
CA GLY A 109 -3.99 9.33 5.05
C GLY A 109 -4.68 8.17 4.34
N GLY A 110 -5.20 7.19 5.07
CA GLY A 110 -5.87 6.03 4.48
C GLY A 110 -7.09 6.42 3.63
N ILE A 111 -7.30 5.73 2.52
CA ILE A 111 -8.43 5.94 1.62
C ILE A 111 -9.41 4.77 1.78
N PRO A 112 -10.64 5.00 2.28
CA PRO A 112 -11.65 3.95 2.39
C PRO A 112 -12.23 3.61 1.02
N VAL A 113 -12.40 2.31 0.74
CA VAL A 113 -13.02 1.80 -0.50
C VAL A 113 -14.21 0.91 -0.15
N ALA A 114 -15.37 1.21 -0.73
CA ALA A 114 -16.53 0.35 -0.70
C ALA A 114 -16.38 -0.75 -1.78
N ARG A 115 -16.40 -2.01 -1.35
CA ARG A 115 -16.26 -3.15 -2.27
C ARG A 115 -17.59 -3.47 -2.96
N GLY A 116 -17.46 -4.07 -4.16
CA GLY A 116 -18.61 -4.51 -4.94
C GLY A 116 -19.33 -3.39 -5.68
N THR A 117 -18.87 -2.15 -5.54
CA THR A 117 -19.37 -1.00 -6.29
C THR A 117 -18.21 -0.29 -6.97
N ALA A 118 -18.47 0.38 -8.10
CA ALA A 118 -17.51 1.30 -8.70
C ALA A 118 -17.42 2.55 -7.81
N ASP A 119 -16.60 2.50 -6.75
CA ASP A 119 -16.41 3.61 -5.83
C ASP A 119 -15.56 4.72 -6.48
N LEU A 120 -16.22 5.47 -7.36
CA LEU A 120 -15.61 6.57 -8.10
C LEU A 120 -15.02 7.65 -7.18
N LYS A 121 -15.55 7.81 -5.96
CA LYS A 121 -15.06 8.79 -5.00
C LYS A 121 -13.69 8.39 -4.49
N SER A 122 -13.53 7.15 -4.07
CA SER A 122 -12.24 6.61 -3.61
C SER A 122 -11.18 6.59 -4.72
N LEU A 123 -11.59 6.27 -5.97
CA LEU A 123 -10.69 6.34 -7.13
C LEU A 123 -10.18 7.78 -7.35
N ARG A 124 -11.06 8.79 -7.21
CA ARG A 124 -10.66 10.21 -7.33
C ARG A 124 -9.73 10.65 -6.20
N TYR A 125 -9.96 10.21 -4.97
CA TYR A 125 -9.03 10.50 -3.86
C TYR A 125 -7.64 9.93 -4.13
N ALA A 126 -7.56 8.69 -4.59
CA ALA A 126 -6.30 8.06 -4.96
C ALA A 126 -5.61 8.80 -6.13
N GLN A 127 -6.37 9.15 -7.17
CA GLN A 127 -5.85 9.95 -8.29
C GLN A 127 -5.28 11.28 -7.83
N HIS A 128 -6.00 12.05 -7.01
CA HIS A 128 -5.54 13.34 -6.50
C HIS A 128 -4.32 13.20 -5.59
N ALA A 129 -4.23 12.12 -4.80
CA ALA A 129 -3.07 11.82 -3.98
C ALA A 129 -1.83 11.64 -4.86
N LEU A 130 -1.92 10.79 -5.88
CA LEU A 130 -0.84 10.56 -6.85
C LEU A 130 -0.41 11.85 -7.56
N GLN A 131 -1.36 12.69 -7.98
CA GLN A 131 -1.08 13.97 -8.62
C GLN A 131 -0.34 14.98 -7.73
N ARG A 132 -0.44 14.83 -6.41
CA ARG A 132 0.25 15.65 -5.40
C ARG A 132 1.60 15.06 -4.94
N GLY A 133 2.05 13.97 -5.56
CA GLY A 133 3.29 13.29 -5.17
C GLY A 133 3.13 12.41 -3.92
N GLU A 134 1.92 12.00 -3.57
CA GLU A 134 1.67 11.02 -2.51
C GLU A 134 1.49 9.64 -3.11
N ASP A 135 2.18 8.63 -2.55
CA ASP A 135 2.08 7.26 -3.01
C ASP A 135 0.76 6.61 -2.57
N VAL A 136 0.31 5.59 -3.28
CA VAL A 136 -0.90 4.84 -2.92
C VAL A 136 -0.52 3.37 -2.75
N LEU A 137 -0.76 2.81 -1.54
CA LEU A 137 -0.49 1.41 -1.24
C LEU A 137 -1.77 0.58 -1.38
N ILE A 138 -1.70 -0.45 -2.19
CA ILE A 138 -2.82 -1.34 -2.49
C ILE A 138 -2.40 -2.79 -2.31
N PHE A 139 -3.28 -3.57 -1.71
CA PHE A 139 -3.18 -5.03 -1.64
C PHE A 139 -4.19 -5.63 -2.61
N PRO A 140 -3.76 -6.08 -3.82
CA PRO A 140 -4.68 -6.53 -4.86
C PRO A 140 -5.54 -7.74 -4.45
N GLU A 141 -5.03 -8.56 -3.52
CA GLU A 141 -5.76 -9.69 -2.92
C GLU A 141 -6.98 -9.23 -2.11
N GLY A 142 -6.98 -7.97 -1.74
CA GLY A 142 -8.06 -7.32 -1.02
C GLY A 142 -8.41 -7.91 0.33
N THR A 143 -7.79 -9.00 0.73
CA THR A 143 -7.93 -9.63 2.04
C THR A 143 -6.61 -10.27 2.42
N ARG A 144 -6.37 -10.47 3.71
CA ARG A 144 -5.16 -11.15 4.18
C ARG A 144 -5.24 -12.63 3.86
N ILE A 145 -4.21 -13.15 3.19
CA ILE A 145 -4.05 -14.58 2.89
C ILE A 145 -3.35 -15.23 4.10
N ARG A 146 -4.11 -15.93 4.91
CA ARG A 146 -3.66 -16.52 6.19
C ARG A 146 -3.30 -17.99 6.12
N THR A 147 -3.79 -18.70 5.10
CA THR A 147 -3.56 -20.13 4.90
C THR A 147 -3.25 -20.37 3.42
N ASP A 148 -2.59 -21.49 3.12
CA ASP A 148 -2.18 -21.80 1.74
C ASP A 148 -3.37 -22.26 0.86
N ASP A 149 -4.41 -22.77 1.49
CA ASP A 149 -5.67 -23.23 0.86
C ASP A 149 -6.70 -22.09 0.65
N GLN A 150 -6.39 -20.88 1.13
CA GLN A 150 -7.30 -19.76 0.99
C GLN A 150 -7.37 -19.31 -0.47
N PRO A 151 -8.58 -19.23 -1.07
CA PRO A 151 -8.72 -18.74 -2.45
C PRO A 151 -8.28 -17.28 -2.55
N VAL A 152 -7.53 -16.99 -3.60
CA VAL A 152 -7.05 -15.64 -3.91
C VAL A 152 -7.84 -15.09 -5.08
N VAL A 153 -8.44 -13.92 -4.88
CA VAL A 153 -9.12 -13.15 -5.93
C VAL A 153 -8.39 -11.83 -6.09
N ILE A 154 -7.88 -11.57 -7.27
CA ILE A 154 -7.18 -10.31 -7.59
C ILE A 154 -8.18 -9.25 -8.02
N HIS A 155 -8.00 -8.05 -7.49
CA HIS A 155 -8.80 -6.88 -7.81
C HIS A 155 -7.96 -5.86 -8.58
N GLY A 156 -8.25 -5.65 -9.86
CA GLY A 156 -7.50 -4.79 -10.78
C GLY A 156 -7.64 -3.27 -10.58
N GLY A 157 -8.32 -2.84 -9.54
CA GLY A 157 -8.53 -1.41 -9.27
C GLY A 157 -7.26 -0.56 -9.22
N PHE A 158 -6.13 -1.16 -8.86
CA PHE A 158 -4.83 -0.49 -8.83
C PHE A 158 -4.37 -0.02 -10.23
N ALA A 159 -4.62 -0.81 -11.28
CA ALA A 159 -4.28 -0.42 -12.65
C ALA A 159 -5.15 0.77 -13.12
N ILE A 160 -6.42 0.80 -12.73
CA ILE A 160 -7.31 1.94 -13.00
C ILE A 160 -6.77 3.20 -12.31
N ILE A 161 -6.38 3.11 -11.03
CA ILE A 161 -5.83 4.22 -10.24
C ILE A 161 -4.52 4.73 -10.88
N ALA A 162 -3.62 3.84 -11.28
CA ALA A 162 -2.36 4.20 -11.95
C ALA A 162 -2.62 4.91 -13.29
N SER A 163 -3.55 4.39 -14.09
CA SER A 163 -3.97 5.01 -15.35
C SER A 163 -4.56 6.42 -15.14
N MET A 164 -5.45 6.59 -14.15
CA MET A 164 -6.04 7.88 -13.81
C MET A 164 -5.00 8.86 -13.25
N GLY A 165 -4.07 8.37 -12.45
CA GLY A 165 -2.95 9.15 -11.90
C GLY A 165 -1.88 9.46 -12.93
N LYS A 166 -1.85 8.78 -14.07
CA LYS A 166 -0.78 8.82 -15.09
C LYS A 166 0.59 8.57 -14.43
N THR A 167 0.70 7.49 -13.72
CA THR A 167 1.89 7.13 -12.95
C THR A 167 2.25 5.66 -13.10
N THR A 168 3.39 5.29 -12.57
CA THR A 168 3.94 3.94 -12.57
C THR A 168 3.31 3.07 -11.46
N ILE A 169 3.41 1.75 -11.62
CA ILE A 169 3.09 0.76 -10.60
C ILE A 169 4.40 0.16 -10.11
N SER A 170 4.62 0.16 -8.80
CA SER A 170 5.76 -0.49 -8.15
C SER A 170 5.30 -1.78 -7.48
N PRO A 171 5.61 -2.94 -8.04
CA PRO A 171 5.34 -4.21 -7.39
C PRO A 171 6.34 -4.45 -6.27
N MET A 172 5.86 -4.85 -5.11
CA MET A 172 6.68 -5.33 -4.01
C MET A 172 6.07 -6.58 -3.38
N ALA A 173 6.86 -7.29 -2.60
CA ALA A 173 6.38 -8.45 -1.87
C ALA A 173 6.91 -8.48 -0.44
N VAL A 174 6.20 -9.24 0.40
CA VAL A 174 6.57 -9.50 1.79
C VAL A 174 6.62 -10.99 2.08
N CYS A 175 7.50 -11.39 3.02
CA CYS A 175 7.64 -12.76 3.48
C CYS A 175 7.90 -12.78 4.99
N GLY A 176 7.37 -13.80 5.71
CA GLY A 176 7.51 -13.97 7.15
C GLY A 176 6.49 -13.21 8.00
N PHE A 177 5.70 -12.31 7.43
CA PHE A 177 4.71 -11.54 8.18
C PHE A 177 3.49 -12.36 8.58
N ARG A 178 3.13 -13.39 7.82
CA ARG A 178 2.06 -14.33 8.18
C ARG A 178 2.39 -15.09 9.47
N ASP A 179 3.64 -15.41 9.68
CA ASP A 179 4.13 -16.19 10.83
C ASP A 179 4.11 -15.39 12.13
N LEU A 180 4.06 -14.07 12.06
CA LEU A 180 4.03 -13.19 13.24
C LEU A 180 2.79 -13.42 14.10
N THR A 181 1.63 -13.64 13.46
CA THR A 181 0.36 -13.82 14.15
C THR A 181 -0.34 -15.07 13.61
N PRO A 182 0.07 -16.27 14.06
CA PRO A 182 -0.58 -17.52 13.67
C PRO A 182 -2.09 -17.49 13.92
N LYS A 183 -2.86 -18.27 13.15
CA LYS A 183 -4.31 -18.38 13.31
C LYS A 183 -4.64 -18.74 14.78
N GLY A 184 -5.51 -17.95 15.40
CA GLY A 184 -5.89 -18.12 16.83
C GLY A 184 -5.01 -17.38 17.84
N SER A 185 -3.86 -16.81 17.44
CA SER A 185 -3.04 -15.98 18.32
C SER A 185 -3.58 -14.55 18.39
N LYS A 186 -3.56 -13.97 19.60
CA LYS A 186 -3.85 -12.54 19.84
C LYS A 186 -2.59 -11.67 19.81
N PHE A 187 -1.41 -12.27 19.97
CA PHE A 187 -0.13 -11.56 20.08
C PHE A 187 0.76 -11.86 18.89
N THR A 188 1.50 -10.84 18.46
CA THR A 188 2.55 -10.98 17.44
C THR A 188 3.83 -11.52 18.06
N LYS A 189 4.50 -12.42 17.35
CA LYS A 189 5.80 -12.98 17.77
C LYS A 189 6.94 -12.08 17.26
N PRO A 190 8.07 -11.97 17.99
CA PRO A 190 9.26 -11.25 17.53
C PRO A 190 10.05 -12.11 16.54
N LEU A 191 9.62 -12.13 15.29
CA LEU A 191 10.26 -12.89 14.20
C LEU A 191 10.86 -11.94 13.17
N LYS A 192 11.88 -12.42 12.45
CA LYS A 192 12.44 -11.68 11.32
C LYS A 192 11.53 -11.82 10.10
N CYS A 193 11.34 -10.71 9.38
CA CYS A 193 10.53 -10.61 8.16
C CYS A 193 11.34 -9.96 7.03
N TRP A 194 10.87 -10.09 5.81
CA TRP A 194 11.55 -9.56 4.63
C TRP A 194 10.56 -8.89 3.70
N MET A 195 11.01 -7.85 3.05
CA MET A 195 10.32 -7.12 2.01
C MET A 195 11.24 -6.97 0.81
N LYS A 196 10.71 -6.93 -0.39
CA LYS A 196 11.45 -6.69 -1.62
C LYS A 196 10.61 -5.88 -2.60
N ALA A 197 11.20 -4.83 -3.18
CA ALA A 197 10.63 -4.10 -4.30
C ALA A 197 11.18 -4.65 -5.62
N GLY A 198 10.37 -4.54 -6.67
CA GLY A 198 10.73 -4.95 -8.03
C GLY A 198 10.79 -3.78 -9.00
N GLU A 199 11.10 -4.10 -10.25
CA GLU A 199 11.11 -3.11 -11.33
C GLU A 199 9.71 -2.53 -11.54
N MET A 200 9.65 -1.21 -11.62
CA MET A 200 8.41 -0.50 -11.90
C MET A 200 7.82 -0.90 -13.24
N LEU A 201 6.53 -0.73 -13.35
CA LEU A 201 5.75 -0.97 -14.56
C LEU A 201 5.00 0.29 -14.95
N SER A 202 5.20 0.71 -16.19
CA SER A 202 4.48 1.80 -16.83
C SER A 202 3.43 1.25 -17.80
N PHE A 203 2.42 2.06 -18.10
CA PHE A 203 1.51 1.74 -19.19
C PHE A 203 2.22 1.76 -20.57
N ASP A 204 3.36 2.43 -20.68
CA ASP A 204 4.14 2.48 -21.93
C ASP A 204 4.97 1.22 -22.17
N ASP A 205 5.14 0.36 -21.15
CA ASP A 205 5.78 -0.96 -21.28
C ASP A 205 4.87 -2.00 -21.96
N ALA A 206 3.57 -1.70 -22.08
CA ALA A 206 2.62 -2.60 -22.71
C ALA A 206 2.87 -2.70 -24.22
N PRO A 207 2.67 -3.90 -24.82
CA PRO A 207 2.85 -4.11 -26.24
C PRO A 207 2.08 -3.10 -27.11
N ASN A 208 2.70 -2.69 -28.22
CA ASN A 208 2.06 -1.79 -29.17
C ASN A 208 0.81 -2.41 -29.79
N GLY A 209 -0.16 -1.58 -30.12
CA GLY A 209 -1.39 -2.00 -30.82
C GLY A 209 -2.52 -2.46 -29.92
N LEU A 210 -2.30 -2.58 -28.60
CA LEU A 210 -3.36 -2.90 -27.65
C LEU A 210 -4.33 -1.73 -27.48
N LYS A 211 -5.64 -2.04 -27.47
CA LYS A 211 -6.68 -1.09 -27.08
C LYS A 211 -6.56 -0.75 -25.60
N ARG A 212 -7.15 0.37 -25.19
CA ARG A 212 -7.06 0.88 -23.80
C ARG A 212 -7.42 -0.19 -22.74
N LYS A 213 -8.45 -0.99 -22.98
CA LYS A 213 -8.88 -2.05 -22.06
C LYS A 213 -7.84 -3.17 -22.01
N GLU A 214 -7.40 -3.67 -23.15
CA GLU A 214 -6.39 -4.72 -23.28
C GLU A 214 -5.07 -4.30 -22.65
N LYS A 215 -4.67 -3.04 -22.83
CA LYS A 215 -3.49 -2.45 -22.21
C LYS A 215 -3.61 -2.45 -20.67
N SER A 216 -4.77 -2.10 -20.13
CA SER A 216 -5.01 -2.12 -18.69
C SER A 216 -4.98 -3.55 -18.12
N GLU A 217 -5.59 -4.52 -18.82
CA GLU A 217 -5.58 -5.92 -18.43
C GLU A 217 -4.16 -6.51 -18.49
N TRP A 218 -3.37 -6.14 -19.49
CA TRP A 218 -1.97 -6.57 -19.58
C TRP A 218 -1.13 -6.00 -18.43
N VAL A 219 -1.26 -4.70 -18.14
CA VAL A 219 -0.55 -4.05 -17.03
C VAL A 219 -0.95 -4.68 -15.69
N GLU A 220 -2.23 -4.95 -15.48
CA GLU A 220 -2.72 -5.66 -14.30
C GLU A 220 -2.05 -7.03 -14.14
N GLY A 221 -2.10 -7.84 -15.18
CA GLY A 221 -1.52 -9.20 -15.17
C GLY A 221 -0.01 -9.18 -14.93
N GLU A 222 0.72 -8.30 -15.63
CA GLU A 222 2.18 -8.21 -15.50
C GLU A 222 2.60 -7.69 -14.12
N ALA A 223 1.90 -6.70 -13.56
CA ALA A 223 2.19 -6.19 -12.23
C ALA A 223 1.98 -7.26 -11.14
N VAL A 224 0.89 -8.00 -11.21
CA VAL A 224 0.59 -9.12 -10.29
C VAL A 224 1.60 -10.25 -10.42
N LYS A 225 1.98 -10.59 -11.65
CA LYS A 225 3.03 -11.58 -11.92
C LYS A 225 4.36 -11.18 -11.29
N ARG A 226 4.80 -9.92 -11.46
CA ARG A 226 6.02 -9.40 -10.84
C ARG A 226 5.93 -9.47 -9.31
N MET A 227 4.82 -9.04 -8.73
CA MET A 227 4.58 -9.10 -7.29
C MET A 227 4.73 -10.53 -6.74
N TYR A 228 4.10 -11.52 -7.38
CA TYR A 228 4.21 -12.91 -6.93
C TYR A 228 5.58 -13.52 -7.19
N SER A 229 6.27 -13.16 -8.27
CA SER A 229 7.65 -13.58 -8.50
C SER A 229 8.59 -13.11 -7.39
N LEU A 230 8.44 -11.86 -6.91
CA LEU A 230 9.19 -11.34 -5.78
C LEU A 230 8.89 -12.09 -4.48
N ARG A 231 7.61 -12.42 -4.23
CA ARG A 231 7.20 -13.25 -3.08
C ARG A 231 7.88 -14.62 -3.14
N ASP A 232 7.81 -15.27 -4.27
CA ASP A 232 8.36 -16.63 -4.45
C ASP A 232 9.89 -16.61 -4.32
N GLU A 233 10.55 -15.57 -4.81
CA GLU A 233 11.99 -15.35 -4.61
C GLU A 233 12.34 -15.18 -3.12
N LEU A 234 11.59 -14.35 -2.38
CA LEU A 234 11.77 -14.19 -0.93
C LEU A 234 11.56 -15.51 -0.18
N GLN A 235 10.51 -16.28 -0.54
CA GLN A 235 10.22 -17.57 0.09
C GLN A 235 11.31 -18.61 -0.21
N ALA A 236 11.87 -18.60 -1.41
CA ALA A 236 13.00 -19.46 -1.78
C ALA A 236 14.28 -19.11 -0.99
N LYS A 237 14.54 -17.81 -0.77
CA LYS A 237 15.66 -17.34 0.07
C LYS A 237 15.47 -17.63 1.56
N HIS A 238 14.24 -17.71 2.01
CA HIS A 238 13.87 -17.86 3.43
C HIS A 238 12.90 -19.04 3.62
N PRO A 239 13.39 -20.28 3.42
CA PRO A 239 12.52 -21.47 3.45
C PRO A 239 11.82 -21.63 4.81
N GLY A 240 10.54 -22.05 4.75
CA GLY A 240 9.67 -22.19 5.91
C GLY A 240 9.05 -20.88 6.42
N ARG A 241 9.30 -19.75 5.76
CA ARG A 241 8.66 -18.46 6.06
C ARG A 241 7.53 -18.14 5.06
N LYS A 242 6.46 -17.55 5.59
CA LYS A 242 5.25 -17.24 4.81
C LYS A 242 4.87 -15.76 4.90
#